data_1c2c612143d6bc3299edf5fc9df6d3d0
#
_entry.id   1c2c612143d6bc3299edf5fc9df6d3d0
#
_cell.length_a   1.000
_cell.length_b   1.000
_cell.length_c   1.000
_cell.angle_alpha   90.00
_cell.angle_beta   90.00
_cell.angle_gamma   90.00
#
_symmetry.space_group_name_H-M   'P 1'
#
loop_
_entity.id
_entity.type
_entity.pdbx_description
1 polymer ?
#
loop_
_entity_poly.entity_id
_entity_poly.type
_entity_poly.pdbx_seq_one_letter_code
_entity_poly.pdbx_strand_id
1 'polypeptide(L)'
;DLGKSMLDGMLKQVEAFAKLDQTPLTQQETAFALNILESVYKKVQEQNLLWSQIDIVGCGLYSQVKSYARLGLTIRDNELYIDIRDNGKTGLKDINIKKQYQGLEKELVKWCSKKIVRFYKDIVCAGDNLEKEFNFETGLTEIKKHEKDPKVDRNKLDNIIGAYAIAYVRELPTDTKTTPYMIYIDRNRIMRAYNASPTKEKTIWNLDTRKMVLKTASWELYNYFKPFIEIPIELKKDWETTKDEMNWETGEVIDVVVTETASDELISFDEEVEAEPTQAIAEEDIPVANPNYKKRPF
;
A
#
# COMPACT_ATOMS: atom_id res chain seq x y z
N ASP A 1 -20.60 21.67 -20.18
CA ASP A 1 -20.72 20.28 -19.69
C ASP A 1 -20.48 20.28 -18.17
N LEU A 2 -21.55 19.99 -17.40
CA LEU A 2 -21.54 20.06 -15.93
C LEU A 2 -20.49 19.14 -15.31
N GLY A 3 -20.33 17.95 -15.88
CA GLY A 3 -19.35 16.96 -15.40
C GLY A 3 -17.91 17.45 -15.54
N LYS A 4 -17.58 18.09 -16.66
CA LYS A 4 -16.24 18.65 -16.89
C LYS A 4 -15.93 19.78 -15.90
N SER A 5 -16.88 20.70 -15.69
CA SER A 5 -16.73 21.80 -14.73
C SER A 5 -16.51 21.28 -13.30
N MET A 6 -17.19 20.20 -12.93
CA MET A 6 -17.02 19.57 -11.62
C MET A 6 -15.65 18.94 -11.47
N LEU A 7 -15.19 18.16 -12.45
CA LEU A 7 -13.85 17.55 -12.44
C LEU A 7 -12.74 18.59 -12.37
N ASP A 8 -12.88 19.70 -13.13
CA ASP A 8 -11.94 20.83 -13.07
C ASP A 8 -11.92 21.47 -11.68
N GLY A 9 -13.09 21.58 -11.02
CA GLY A 9 -13.20 22.04 -9.64
C GLY A 9 -12.51 21.12 -8.64
N MET A 10 -12.74 19.83 -8.76
CA MET A 10 -12.09 18.83 -7.89
C MET A 10 -10.57 18.79 -8.09
N LEU A 11 -10.09 18.89 -9.32
CA LEU A 11 -8.66 18.95 -9.63
C LEU A 11 -7.99 20.16 -8.99
N LYS A 12 -8.62 21.34 -9.04
CA LYS A 12 -8.12 22.55 -8.35
C LYS A 12 -8.00 22.35 -6.84
N GLN A 13 -8.90 21.58 -6.21
CA GLN A 13 -8.77 21.24 -4.79
C GLN A 13 -7.55 20.33 -4.53
N VAL A 14 -7.34 19.31 -5.36
CA VAL A 14 -6.14 18.43 -5.25
C VAL A 14 -4.85 19.26 -5.40
N GLU A 15 -4.81 20.19 -6.36
CA GLU A 15 -3.67 21.09 -6.56
C GLU A 15 -3.48 22.05 -5.37
N ALA A 16 -4.57 22.51 -4.76
CA ALA A 16 -4.50 23.34 -3.56
C ALA A 16 -3.87 22.58 -2.39
N PHE A 17 -4.29 21.32 -2.16
CA PHE A 17 -3.67 20.45 -1.16
C PHE A 17 -2.16 20.22 -1.43
N ALA A 18 -1.77 20.02 -2.68
CA ALA A 18 -0.36 19.87 -3.04
C ALA A 18 0.45 21.14 -2.78
N LYS A 19 -0.15 22.33 -2.99
CA LYS A 19 0.50 23.63 -2.68
C LYS A 19 0.64 23.85 -1.18
N LEU A 20 -0.33 23.45 -0.36
CA LEU A 20 -0.21 23.52 1.10
C LEU A 20 0.97 22.69 1.62
N ASP A 21 1.23 21.53 1.02
CA ASP A 21 2.41 20.71 1.32
C ASP A 21 3.71 21.27 0.69
N GLN A 22 3.70 22.46 0.08
CA GLN A 22 4.82 23.09 -0.62
C GLN A 22 5.41 22.24 -1.77
N THR A 23 4.63 21.31 -2.27
CA THR A 23 5.04 20.35 -3.31
C THR A 23 3.98 20.30 -4.42
N PRO A 24 3.95 21.30 -5.33
CA PRO A 24 2.97 21.34 -6.40
C PRO A 24 3.09 20.10 -7.30
N LEU A 25 1.96 19.67 -7.86
CA LEU A 25 1.93 18.54 -8.78
C LEU A 25 2.65 18.88 -10.08
N THR A 26 3.43 17.95 -10.59
CA THR A 26 3.97 17.99 -11.94
C THR A 26 2.85 17.76 -12.96
N GLN A 27 3.10 18.08 -14.24
CA GLN A 27 2.13 17.83 -15.31
C GLN A 27 1.71 16.35 -15.38
N GLN A 28 2.63 15.42 -15.15
CA GLN A 28 2.34 13.98 -15.14
C GLN A 28 1.48 13.59 -13.95
N GLU A 29 1.79 14.09 -12.75
CA GLU A 29 1.00 13.84 -11.54
C GLU A 29 -0.40 14.44 -11.65
N THR A 30 -0.54 15.61 -12.27
CA THR A 30 -1.85 16.22 -12.60
C THR A 30 -2.68 15.31 -13.50
N ALA A 31 -2.05 14.69 -14.51
CA ALA A 31 -2.73 13.74 -15.39
C ALA A 31 -3.17 12.47 -14.64
N PHE A 32 -2.36 11.97 -13.70
CA PHE A 32 -2.75 10.86 -12.82
C PHE A 32 -3.89 11.24 -11.89
N ALA A 33 -3.84 12.42 -11.27
CA ALA A 33 -4.91 12.92 -10.41
C ALA A 33 -6.24 13.00 -11.17
N LEU A 34 -6.22 13.56 -12.38
CA LEU A 34 -7.40 13.64 -13.25
C LEU A 34 -7.97 12.25 -13.58
N ASN A 35 -7.12 11.29 -13.92
CA ASN A 35 -7.54 9.90 -14.19
C ASN A 35 -8.24 9.26 -12.98
N ILE A 36 -7.72 9.49 -11.78
CA ILE A 36 -8.34 8.99 -10.54
C ILE A 36 -9.69 9.67 -10.32
N LEU A 37 -9.76 11.01 -10.45
CA LEU A 37 -10.99 11.77 -10.27
C LEU A 37 -12.08 11.40 -11.28
N GLU A 38 -11.73 11.19 -12.56
CA GLU A 38 -12.66 10.70 -13.58
C GLU A 38 -13.26 9.33 -13.19
N SER A 39 -12.41 8.45 -12.65
CA SER A 39 -12.85 7.12 -12.22
C SER A 39 -13.73 7.19 -10.97
N VAL A 40 -13.44 8.09 -10.04
CA VAL A 40 -14.29 8.35 -8.87
C VAL A 40 -15.64 8.89 -9.33
N TYR A 41 -15.65 9.89 -10.22
CA TYR A 41 -16.87 10.48 -10.77
C TYR A 41 -17.75 9.41 -11.43
N LYS A 42 -17.15 8.58 -12.30
CA LYS A 42 -17.85 7.48 -12.96
C LYS A 42 -18.42 6.47 -11.95
N LYS A 43 -17.65 6.12 -10.91
CA LYS A 43 -18.08 5.17 -9.88
C LYS A 43 -19.27 5.68 -9.07
N VAL A 44 -19.28 6.97 -8.73
CA VAL A 44 -20.41 7.64 -8.05
C VAL A 44 -21.65 7.60 -8.91
N GLN A 45 -21.53 7.87 -10.22
CA GLN A 45 -22.63 7.79 -11.17
C GLN A 45 -23.17 6.36 -11.34
N GLU A 46 -22.29 5.36 -11.47
CA GLU A 46 -22.67 3.95 -11.59
C GLU A 46 -23.49 3.45 -10.40
N GLN A 47 -23.24 4.00 -9.21
CA GLN A 47 -24.00 3.70 -8.00
C GLN A 47 -25.25 4.59 -7.81
N ASN A 48 -25.56 5.46 -8.76
CA ASN A 48 -26.66 6.43 -8.69
C ASN A 48 -26.62 7.32 -7.42
N LEU A 49 -25.41 7.68 -6.97
CA LEU A 49 -25.22 8.51 -5.79
C LEU A 49 -25.20 10.00 -6.16
N LEU A 50 -25.77 10.82 -5.27
CA LEU A 50 -25.61 12.28 -5.32
C LEU A 50 -24.34 12.68 -4.59
N TRP A 51 -23.64 13.69 -5.07
CA TRP A 51 -22.43 14.21 -4.42
C TRP A 51 -22.69 14.76 -3.02
N SER A 52 -23.91 15.24 -2.74
CA SER A 52 -24.34 15.65 -1.41
C SER A 52 -24.44 14.49 -0.39
N GLN A 53 -24.41 13.25 -0.85
CA GLN A 53 -24.41 12.05 -0.01
C GLN A 53 -22.99 11.56 0.33
N ILE A 54 -21.96 12.25 -0.16
CA ILE A 54 -20.57 11.85 -0.01
C ILE A 54 -19.85 12.83 0.92
N ASP A 55 -19.16 12.32 1.91
CA ASP A 55 -18.30 13.09 2.80
C ASP A 55 -16.91 13.28 2.18
N ILE A 56 -16.81 14.18 1.21
CA ILE A 56 -15.58 14.43 0.44
C ILE A 56 -14.44 14.90 1.36
N VAL A 57 -14.76 15.72 2.35
CA VAL A 57 -13.79 16.29 3.29
C VAL A 57 -13.43 15.27 4.35
N GLY A 58 -14.41 14.65 5.00
CA GLY A 58 -14.17 13.70 6.08
C GLY A 58 -13.45 12.42 5.63
N CYS A 59 -13.67 11.96 4.37
CA CYS A 59 -12.92 10.83 3.83
C CYS A 59 -11.56 11.21 3.26
N GLY A 60 -11.18 12.50 3.25
CA GLY A 60 -9.90 12.98 2.75
C GLY A 60 -9.65 12.69 1.26
N LEU A 61 -10.70 12.70 0.42
CA LEU A 61 -10.62 12.31 -0.99
C LEU A 61 -9.49 13.02 -1.74
N TYR A 62 -9.36 14.34 -1.57
CA TYR A 62 -8.35 15.11 -2.30
C TYR A 62 -6.93 14.77 -1.86
N SER A 63 -6.72 14.51 -0.57
CA SER A 63 -5.44 14.03 -0.04
C SER A 63 -5.08 12.66 -0.59
N GLN A 64 -6.03 11.72 -0.62
CA GLN A 64 -5.84 10.40 -1.23
C GLN A 64 -5.45 10.52 -2.70
N VAL A 65 -6.21 11.29 -3.49
CA VAL A 65 -5.95 11.50 -4.92
C VAL A 65 -4.56 12.10 -5.15
N LYS A 66 -4.17 13.14 -4.39
CA LYS A 66 -2.85 13.74 -4.44
C LYS A 66 -1.76 12.70 -4.20
N SER A 67 -1.88 11.96 -3.11
CA SER A 67 -0.87 10.98 -2.68
C SER A 67 -0.69 9.86 -3.70
N TYR A 68 -1.77 9.29 -4.22
CA TYR A 68 -1.69 8.26 -5.25
C TYR A 68 -1.13 8.79 -6.58
N ALA A 69 -1.51 10.01 -6.97
CA ALA A 69 -0.98 10.64 -8.18
C ALA A 69 0.53 10.86 -8.10
N ARG A 70 1.05 11.32 -6.95
CA ARG A 70 2.48 11.52 -6.70
C ARG A 70 3.26 10.20 -6.68
N LEU A 71 2.66 9.13 -6.17
CA LEU A 71 3.24 7.79 -6.26
C LEU A 71 3.20 7.22 -7.68
N GLY A 72 2.48 7.86 -8.59
CA GLY A 72 2.36 7.45 -9.98
C GLY A 72 1.44 6.25 -10.18
N LEU A 73 0.47 6.05 -9.29
CA LEU A 73 -0.51 4.97 -9.36
C LEU A 73 -1.80 5.42 -10.05
N THR A 74 -2.43 4.52 -10.81
CA THR A 74 -3.63 4.81 -11.59
C THR A 74 -4.70 3.73 -11.43
N ILE A 75 -5.96 4.10 -11.68
CA ILE A 75 -7.06 3.14 -11.74
C ILE A 75 -7.09 2.43 -13.09
N ARG A 76 -6.68 3.12 -14.15
CA ARG A 76 -6.69 2.60 -15.53
C ARG A 76 -5.89 1.31 -15.66
N ASP A 77 -4.76 1.19 -14.97
CA ASP A 77 -3.87 0.02 -15.02
C ASP A 77 -4.20 -1.02 -13.94
N ASN A 78 -5.38 -0.92 -13.31
CA ASN A 78 -5.81 -1.76 -12.19
C ASN A 78 -4.87 -1.72 -10.98
N GLU A 79 -4.13 -0.61 -10.79
CA GLU A 79 -3.23 -0.42 -9.66
C GLU A 79 -3.99 0.03 -8.41
N LEU A 80 -5.10 0.73 -8.64
CA LEU A 80 -6.00 1.23 -7.60
C LEU A 80 -7.43 0.75 -7.85
N TYR A 81 -8.25 0.72 -6.80
CA TYR A 81 -9.70 0.57 -6.88
C TYR A 81 -10.40 1.54 -5.94
N ILE A 82 -11.64 1.86 -6.28
CA ILE A 82 -12.48 2.76 -5.51
C ILE A 82 -13.50 1.93 -4.76
N ASP A 83 -13.56 2.14 -3.45
CA ASP A 83 -14.50 1.53 -2.53
C ASP A 83 -15.37 2.63 -1.91
N ILE A 84 -16.69 2.55 -2.08
CA ILE A 84 -17.64 3.52 -1.51
C ILE A 84 -18.45 2.80 -0.44
N ARG A 85 -18.39 3.30 0.79
CA ARG A 85 -19.04 2.68 1.96
C ARG A 85 -19.87 3.69 2.74
N ASP A 86 -20.84 3.18 3.47
CA ASP A 86 -21.59 3.97 4.43
C ASP A 86 -20.70 4.32 5.64
N ASN A 87 -20.65 5.60 5.98
CA ASN A 87 -20.04 6.09 7.19
C ASN A 87 -21.12 6.12 8.30
N GLY A 88 -21.07 5.12 9.19
CA GLY A 88 -22.05 4.99 10.26
C GLY A 88 -22.07 6.15 11.28
N LYS A 89 -21.05 7.03 11.26
CA LYS A 89 -20.98 8.19 12.15
C LYS A 89 -21.67 9.43 11.56
N THR A 90 -21.47 9.66 10.27
CA THR A 90 -21.97 10.86 9.58
C THR A 90 -23.29 10.63 8.84
N GLY A 91 -23.66 9.35 8.57
CA GLY A 91 -24.75 8.97 7.70
C GLY A 91 -24.51 9.27 6.22
N LEU A 92 -23.33 9.76 5.88
CA LEU A 92 -22.86 9.96 4.51
C LEU A 92 -22.08 8.74 4.01
N LYS A 93 -21.59 8.81 2.78
CA LYS A 93 -20.72 7.78 2.21
C LYS A 93 -19.28 8.28 2.10
N ASP A 94 -18.35 7.40 2.47
CA ASP A 94 -16.92 7.63 2.29
C ASP A 94 -16.44 7.01 1.00
N ILE A 95 -15.55 7.73 0.30
CA ILE A 95 -14.82 7.21 -0.85
C ILE A 95 -13.41 6.86 -0.37
N ASN A 96 -13.08 5.57 -0.47
CA ASN A 96 -11.75 5.06 -0.14
C ASN A 96 -11.08 4.56 -1.41
N ILE A 97 -9.91 5.11 -1.72
CA ILE A 97 -9.06 4.64 -2.81
C ILE A 97 -8.03 3.71 -2.21
N LYS A 98 -7.94 2.49 -2.75
CA LYS A 98 -7.07 1.44 -2.21
C LYS A 98 -6.20 0.84 -3.30
N LYS A 99 -4.99 0.39 -2.92
CA LYS A 99 -4.10 -0.32 -3.85
C LYS A 99 -4.63 -1.70 -4.17
N GLN A 100 -4.55 -2.06 -5.43
CA GLN A 100 -4.64 -3.46 -5.87
C GLN A 100 -3.24 -4.09 -5.82
N TYR A 101 -3.17 -5.41 -6.01
CA TYR A 101 -1.86 -6.10 -6.02
C TYR A 101 -0.93 -5.60 -7.13
N GLN A 102 -1.48 -5.14 -8.27
CA GLN A 102 -0.68 -4.50 -9.34
C GLN A 102 -0.01 -3.20 -8.86
N GLY A 103 -0.71 -2.41 -8.05
CA GLY A 103 -0.15 -1.21 -7.44
C GLY A 103 0.98 -1.54 -6.46
N LEU A 104 0.82 -2.60 -5.66
CA LEU A 104 1.88 -3.09 -4.77
C LEU A 104 3.10 -3.59 -5.56
N GLU A 105 2.89 -4.36 -6.63
CA GLU A 105 3.96 -4.83 -7.50
C GLU A 105 4.71 -3.67 -8.17
N LYS A 106 3.97 -2.63 -8.60
CA LYS A 106 4.57 -1.41 -9.18
C LYS A 106 5.42 -0.65 -8.16
N GLU A 107 4.96 -0.53 -6.92
CA GLU A 107 5.75 0.06 -5.84
C GLU A 107 7.06 -0.71 -5.61
N LEU A 108 7.00 -2.04 -5.57
CA LEU A 108 8.18 -2.87 -5.44
C LEU A 108 9.17 -2.68 -6.59
N VAL A 109 8.68 -2.65 -7.84
CA VAL A 109 9.56 -2.40 -9.01
C VAL A 109 10.21 -1.03 -8.95
N LYS A 110 9.48 -0.02 -8.47
CA LYS A 110 9.91 1.39 -8.48
C LYS A 110 10.81 1.75 -7.30
N TRP A 111 10.49 1.24 -6.10
CA TRP A 111 11.04 1.73 -4.85
C TRP A 111 11.84 0.69 -4.05
N CYS A 112 11.80 -0.59 -4.42
CA CYS A 112 12.60 -1.60 -3.73
C CYS A 112 14.08 -1.42 -4.09
N SER A 113 14.97 -1.41 -3.07
CA SER A 113 16.42 -1.39 -3.25
C SER A 113 16.92 -2.61 -4.03
N LYS A 114 16.22 -3.74 -3.90
CA LYS A 114 16.45 -4.92 -4.73
C LYS A 114 15.81 -4.75 -6.10
N LYS A 115 16.56 -4.90 -7.19
CA LYS A 115 16.05 -4.74 -8.56
C LYS A 115 15.12 -5.88 -8.96
N ILE A 116 13.82 -5.71 -8.75
CA ILE A 116 12.81 -6.68 -9.19
C ILE A 116 12.55 -6.50 -10.69
N VAL A 117 12.61 -7.60 -11.45
CA VAL A 117 12.48 -7.60 -12.90
C VAL A 117 11.09 -8.05 -13.35
N ARG A 118 10.52 -9.04 -12.66
CA ARG A 118 9.19 -9.59 -12.98
C ARG A 118 8.60 -10.30 -11.78
N PHE A 119 7.29 -10.50 -11.84
CA PHE A 119 6.54 -11.33 -10.90
C PHE A 119 5.93 -12.52 -11.61
N TYR A 120 5.79 -13.62 -10.87
CA TYR A 120 4.99 -14.77 -11.27
C TYR A 120 4.17 -15.25 -10.07
N LYS A 121 2.95 -15.71 -10.31
CA LYS A 121 2.08 -16.22 -9.26
C LYS A 121 1.11 -17.25 -9.79
N ASP A 122 0.83 -18.26 -8.98
CA ASP A 122 -0.16 -19.28 -9.31
C ASP A 122 -0.78 -19.90 -8.06
N ILE A 123 -1.91 -20.55 -8.24
CA ILE A 123 -2.59 -21.33 -7.22
C ILE A 123 -2.18 -22.80 -7.33
N VAL A 124 -2.21 -23.48 -6.20
CA VAL A 124 -2.00 -24.92 -6.10
C VAL A 124 -3.28 -25.58 -5.66
N CYS A 125 -3.73 -26.57 -6.44
CA CYS A 125 -4.96 -27.30 -6.16
C CYS A 125 -4.67 -28.74 -5.67
N ALA A 126 -5.63 -29.31 -4.99
CA ALA A 126 -5.62 -30.73 -4.65
C ALA A 126 -5.54 -31.54 -5.95
N GLY A 127 -4.57 -32.46 -6.05
CA GLY A 127 -4.31 -33.20 -7.28
C GLY A 127 -3.16 -32.66 -8.12
N ASP A 128 -2.71 -31.43 -7.90
CA ASP A 128 -1.49 -30.94 -8.54
C ASP A 128 -0.25 -31.68 -7.97
N ASN A 129 0.71 -31.97 -8.85
CA ASN A 129 2.02 -32.46 -8.43
C ASN A 129 2.96 -31.27 -8.15
N LEU A 130 3.21 -31.00 -6.85
CA LEU A 130 4.01 -29.89 -6.40
C LEU A 130 5.24 -30.37 -5.64
N GLU A 131 6.42 -30.12 -6.20
CA GLU A 131 7.72 -30.37 -5.55
C GLU A 131 8.28 -29.06 -4.99
N LYS A 132 8.55 -29.06 -3.67
CA LYS A 132 9.08 -27.90 -2.94
C LYS A 132 10.40 -28.27 -2.29
N GLU A 133 11.34 -27.33 -2.31
CA GLU A 133 12.63 -27.44 -1.64
C GLU A 133 12.90 -26.16 -0.84
N PHE A 134 13.52 -26.29 0.31
CA PHE A 134 13.97 -25.14 1.09
C PHE A 134 15.33 -24.67 0.56
N ASN A 135 15.41 -23.41 0.14
CA ASN A 135 16.64 -22.78 -0.30
C ASN A 135 17.31 -22.07 0.90
N PHE A 136 18.47 -22.58 1.33
CA PHE A 136 19.22 -22.01 2.45
C PHE A 136 19.84 -20.65 2.16
N GLU A 137 20.09 -20.29 0.89
CA GLU A 137 20.65 -18.98 0.51
C GLU A 137 19.62 -17.85 0.67
N THR A 138 18.39 -18.11 0.26
CA THR A 138 17.31 -17.13 0.35
C THR A 138 16.50 -17.22 1.65
N GLY A 139 16.62 -18.34 2.38
CA GLY A 139 15.79 -18.67 3.54
C GLY A 139 14.33 -18.96 3.18
N LEU A 140 14.02 -19.19 1.90
CA LEU A 140 12.67 -19.38 1.40
C LEU A 140 12.46 -20.77 0.83
N THR A 141 11.20 -21.20 0.77
CA THR A 141 10.83 -22.42 0.05
C THR A 141 10.71 -22.13 -1.44
N GLU A 142 11.38 -22.91 -2.27
CA GLU A 142 11.29 -22.84 -3.73
C GLU A 142 10.40 -23.95 -4.29
N ILE A 143 9.71 -23.64 -5.37
CA ILE A 143 8.99 -24.64 -6.16
C ILE A 143 9.91 -25.10 -7.28
N LYS A 144 10.27 -26.38 -7.26
CA LYS A 144 11.07 -27.00 -8.33
C LYS A 144 10.19 -27.46 -9.49
N LYS A 145 8.97 -27.87 -9.18
CA LYS A 145 8.02 -28.37 -10.16
C LYS A 145 6.59 -28.08 -9.73
N HIS A 146 5.75 -27.67 -10.67
CA HIS A 146 4.31 -27.56 -10.48
C HIS A 146 3.59 -28.04 -11.74
N GLU A 147 3.11 -29.27 -11.69
CA GLU A 147 2.29 -29.85 -12.75
C GLU A 147 0.82 -29.80 -12.32
N LYS A 148 0.02 -29.12 -13.13
CA LYS A 148 -1.39 -28.89 -12.84
C LYS A 148 -2.23 -30.08 -13.27
N ASP A 149 -3.10 -30.57 -12.40
CA ASP A 149 -4.14 -31.51 -12.80
C ASP A 149 -5.23 -30.78 -13.62
N PRO A 150 -5.39 -31.14 -14.92
CA PRO A 150 -6.37 -30.48 -15.79
C PRO A 150 -7.83 -30.79 -15.41
N LYS A 151 -8.07 -31.79 -14.56
CA LYS A 151 -9.42 -32.20 -14.14
C LYS A 151 -9.95 -31.37 -12.96
N VAL A 152 -9.08 -30.64 -12.30
CA VAL A 152 -9.46 -29.87 -11.09
C VAL A 152 -9.98 -28.49 -11.47
N ASP A 153 -11.18 -28.17 -10.99
CA ASP A 153 -11.74 -26.82 -11.11
C ASP A 153 -10.99 -25.85 -10.18
N ARG A 154 -10.18 -24.98 -10.78
CA ARG A 154 -9.31 -24.02 -10.09
C ARG A 154 -10.04 -22.79 -9.56
N ASN A 155 -11.33 -22.64 -9.85
CA ASN A 155 -12.13 -21.52 -9.33
C ASN A 155 -12.90 -21.88 -8.06
N LYS A 156 -12.89 -23.15 -7.66
CA LYS A 156 -13.50 -23.58 -6.41
C LYS A 156 -12.51 -23.48 -5.26
N LEU A 157 -12.88 -22.72 -4.23
CA LEU A 157 -12.05 -22.52 -3.02
C LEU A 157 -11.66 -23.85 -2.39
N ASP A 158 -12.55 -24.83 -2.35
CA ASP A 158 -12.31 -26.13 -1.73
C ASP A 158 -11.21 -26.95 -2.41
N ASN A 159 -10.99 -26.72 -3.68
CA ASN A 159 -9.92 -27.38 -4.44
C ASN A 159 -8.55 -26.73 -4.23
N ILE A 160 -8.50 -25.48 -3.74
CA ILE A 160 -7.25 -24.72 -3.59
C ILE A 160 -6.62 -25.08 -2.26
N ILE A 161 -5.42 -25.67 -2.27
CA ILE A 161 -4.64 -26.05 -1.09
C ILE A 161 -3.52 -25.07 -0.78
N GLY A 162 -3.16 -24.19 -1.71
CA GLY A 162 -2.14 -23.18 -1.53
C GLY A 162 -2.03 -22.25 -2.72
N ALA A 163 -1.14 -21.28 -2.61
CA ALA A 163 -0.73 -20.43 -3.71
C ALA A 163 0.70 -19.93 -3.47
N TYR A 164 1.31 -19.42 -4.51
CA TYR A 164 2.62 -18.80 -4.39
C TYR A 164 2.74 -17.56 -5.27
N ALA A 165 3.64 -16.68 -4.83
CA ALA A 165 4.08 -15.51 -5.59
C ALA A 165 5.61 -15.48 -5.60
N ILE A 166 6.19 -15.16 -6.76
CA ILE A 166 7.63 -15.11 -6.99
C ILE A 166 8.00 -13.74 -7.53
N ALA A 167 9.00 -13.10 -6.91
CA ALA A 167 9.71 -11.96 -7.46
C ALA A 167 11.06 -12.42 -8.01
N TYR A 168 11.33 -12.12 -9.27
CA TYR A 168 12.63 -12.37 -9.87
C TYR A 168 13.50 -11.14 -9.69
N VAL A 169 14.53 -11.26 -8.88
CA VAL A 169 15.43 -10.18 -8.48
C VAL A 169 16.75 -10.31 -9.24
N ARG A 170 17.24 -9.19 -9.73
CA ARG A 170 18.62 -9.06 -10.22
C ARG A 170 19.45 -8.50 -9.08
N GLU A 171 20.41 -9.27 -8.58
CA GLU A 171 21.21 -8.87 -7.42
C GLU A 171 22.17 -7.72 -7.75
N LEU A 172 22.78 -7.74 -8.94
CA LEU A 172 23.59 -6.65 -9.45
C LEU A 172 23.03 -6.13 -10.77
N PRO A 173 23.18 -4.85 -11.08
CA PRO A 173 22.73 -4.26 -12.37
C PRO A 173 23.31 -4.95 -13.60
N THR A 174 24.50 -5.52 -13.47
CA THR A 174 25.25 -6.24 -14.53
C THR A 174 24.82 -7.69 -14.69
N ASP A 175 24.05 -8.24 -13.73
CA ASP A 175 23.65 -9.64 -13.79
C ASP A 175 22.71 -9.91 -14.95
N THR A 176 22.99 -10.97 -15.69
CA THR A 176 22.09 -11.51 -16.72
C THR A 176 21.09 -12.49 -16.14
N LYS A 177 21.40 -13.08 -14.98
CA LYS A 177 20.53 -14.01 -14.25
C LYS A 177 19.72 -13.30 -13.19
N THR A 178 18.60 -13.89 -12.84
CA THR A 178 17.74 -13.43 -11.75
C THR A 178 17.59 -14.52 -10.70
N THR A 179 17.59 -14.12 -9.44
CA THR A 179 17.31 -14.99 -8.29
C THR A 179 15.80 -14.97 -8.00
N PRO A 180 15.13 -16.12 -7.93
CA PRO A 180 13.71 -16.17 -7.56
C PRO A 180 13.56 -16.07 -6.02
N TYR A 181 12.79 -15.08 -5.59
CA TYR A 181 12.33 -14.96 -4.21
C TYR A 181 10.85 -15.34 -4.18
N MET A 182 10.52 -16.44 -3.50
CA MET A 182 9.19 -17.01 -3.50
C MET A 182 8.56 -17.03 -2.11
N ILE A 183 7.31 -16.63 -2.03
CA ILE A 183 6.45 -16.85 -0.86
C ILE A 183 5.39 -17.88 -1.23
N TYR A 184 5.23 -18.89 -0.39
CA TYR A 184 4.15 -19.86 -0.46
C TYR A 184 3.16 -19.63 0.67
N ILE A 185 1.89 -19.58 0.35
CA ILE A 185 0.79 -19.53 1.31
C ILE A 185 0.01 -20.85 1.29
N ASP A 186 -0.26 -21.39 2.46
CA ASP A 186 -1.05 -22.61 2.63
C ASP A 186 -2.56 -22.33 2.69
N ARG A 187 -3.31 -23.41 2.76
CA ARG A 187 -4.78 -23.34 2.91
C ARG A 187 -5.21 -22.53 4.13
N ASN A 188 -4.51 -22.65 5.25
CA ASN A 188 -4.86 -21.95 6.49
C ASN A 188 -4.72 -20.44 6.31
N ARG A 189 -3.67 -19.99 5.64
CA ARG A 189 -3.46 -18.57 5.33
C ARG A 189 -4.55 -18.03 4.39
N ILE A 190 -4.92 -18.83 3.37
CA ILE A 190 -6.00 -18.48 2.45
C ILE A 190 -7.33 -18.36 3.20
N MET A 191 -7.65 -19.32 4.06
CA MET A 191 -8.89 -19.30 4.85
C MET A 191 -8.95 -18.15 5.85
N ARG A 192 -7.83 -17.75 6.45
CA ARG A 192 -7.78 -16.52 7.27
C ARG A 192 -8.16 -15.29 6.45
N ALA A 193 -7.59 -15.12 5.26
CA ALA A 193 -7.94 -14.00 4.38
C ALA A 193 -9.40 -14.05 3.91
N TYR A 194 -9.92 -15.24 3.63
CA TYR A 194 -11.34 -15.44 3.30
C TYR A 194 -12.25 -15.03 4.45
N ASN A 195 -11.97 -15.49 5.66
CA ASN A 195 -12.78 -15.20 6.86
C ASN A 195 -12.71 -13.72 7.26
N ALA A 196 -11.54 -13.10 7.10
CA ALA A 196 -11.30 -11.68 7.36
C ALA A 196 -11.99 -10.74 6.35
N SER A 197 -12.47 -11.25 5.22
CA SER A 197 -13.18 -10.41 4.22
C SER A 197 -14.43 -9.78 4.82
N PRO A 198 -14.60 -8.45 4.77
CA PRO A 198 -15.67 -7.71 5.45
C PRO A 198 -17.06 -7.99 4.90
N THR A 199 -17.17 -8.51 3.67
CA THR A 199 -18.47 -8.84 3.08
C THR A 199 -19.01 -10.14 3.65
N LYS A 200 -20.18 -10.10 4.31
CA LYS A 200 -20.83 -11.28 4.93
C LYS A 200 -21.06 -12.41 3.91
N GLU A 201 -21.42 -12.06 2.69
CA GLU A 201 -21.73 -13.01 1.63
C GLU A 201 -20.48 -13.48 0.87
N LYS A 202 -19.30 -12.95 1.22
CA LYS A 202 -18.02 -13.28 0.52
C LYS A 202 -18.14 -13.18 -1.01
N THR A 203 -18.97 -12.25 -1.52
CA THR A 203 -19.36 -12.17 -2.93
C THR A 203 -18.15 -12.10 -3.85
N ILE A 204 -17.14 -11.28 -3.52
CA ILE A 204 -15.94 -11.15 -4.36
C ILE A 204 -15.13 -12.44 -4.38
N TRP A 205 -15.02 -13.14 -3.25
CA TRP A 205 -14.36 -14.43 -3.17
C TRP A 205 -15.08 -15.50 -4.00
N ASN A 206 -16.40 -15.49 -3.98
CA ASN A 206 -17.20 -16.46 -4.73
C ASN A 206 -17.20 -16.19 -6.25
N LEU A 207 -17.11 -14.90 -6.65
CA LEU A 207 -17.05 -14.52 -8.06
C LEU A 207 -15.70 -14.80 -8.71
N ASP A 208 -14.59 -14.59 -7.97
CA ASP A 208 -13.24 -14.75 -8.50
C ASP A 208 -12.28 -15.23 -7.39
N THR A 209 -12.51 -16.45 -6.93
CA THR A 209 -11.72 -17.12 -5.90
C THR A 209 -10.23 -17.09 -6.22
N ARG A 210 -9.89 -17.47 -7.47
CA ARG A 210 -8.49 -17.51 -7.91
C ARG A 210 -7.80 -16.17 -7.76
N LYS A 211 -8.45 -15.09 -8.20
CA LYS A 211 -7.90 -13.73 -8.12
C LYS A 211 -7.69 -13.29 -6.66
N MET A 212 -8.62 -13.62 -5.77
CA MET A 212 -8.50 -13.29 -4.35
C MET A 212 -7.38 -14.06 -3.66
N VAL A 213 -7.20 -15.33 -3.99
CA VAL A 213 -6.08 -16.13 -3.49
C VAL A 213 -4.74 -15.59 -4.00
N LEU A 214 -4.63 -15.26 -5.29
CA LEU A 214 -3.43 -14.65 -5.87
C LEU A 214 -3.13 -13.26 -5.28
N LYS A 215 -4.17 -12.47 -4.98
CA LYS A 215 -4.02 -11.20 -4.25
C LYS A 215 -3.38 -11.43 -2.89
N THR A 216 -3.82 -12.45 -2.15
CA THR A 216 -3.27 -12.79 -0.84
C THR A 216 -1.79 -13.19 -0.95
N ALA A 217 -1.42 -14.01 -1.93
CA ALA A 217 -0.02 -14.39 -2.16
C ALA A 217 0.85 -13.18 -2.55
N SER A 218 0.35 -12.28 -3.41
CA SER A 218 1.07 -11.05 -3.78
C SER A 218 1.27 -10.13 -2.59
N TRP A 219 0.30 -10.06 -1.68
CA TRP A 219 0.42 -9.27 -0.46
C TRP A 219 1.49 -9.80 0.49
N GLU A 220 1.57 -11.12 0.65
CA GLU A 220 2.64 -11.73 1.47
C GLU A 220 4.02 -11.49 0.86
N LEU A 221 4.13 -11.56 -0.47
CA LEU A 221 5.37 -11.23 -1.17
C LEU A 221 5.74 -9.75 -0.99
N TYR A 222 4.76 -8.84 -1.08
CA TYR A 222 4.97 -7.42 -0.81
C TYR A 222 5.47 -7.20 0.63
N ASN A 223 4.86 -7.83 1.62
CA ASN A 223 5.28 -7.72 3.02
C ASN A 223 6.71 -8.21 3.25
N TYR A 224 7.13 -9.26 2.54
CA TYR A 224 8.51 -9.73 2.58
C TYR A 224 9.49 -8.66 2.06
N PHE A 225 9.14 -7.97 0.97
CA PHE A 225 10.00 -6.93 0.40
C PHE A 225 9.81 -5.55 1.02
N LYS A 226 8.77 -5.31 1.80
CA LYS A 226 8.46 -4.01 2.42
C LYS A 226 9.64 -3.37 3.18
N PRO A 227 10.48 -4.13 3.93
CA PRO A 227 11.66 -3.56 4.59
C PRO A 227 12.73 -3.01 3.64
N PHE A 228 12.70 -3.41 2.36
CA PHE A 228 13.62 -2.97 1.32
C PHE A 228 13.07 -1.86 0.44
N ILE A 229 11.90 -1.31 0.78
CA ILE A 229 11.29 -0.19 0.05
C ILE A 229 11.93 1.11 0.54
N GLU A 230 12.58 1.82 -0.38
CA GLU A 230 13.25 3.11 -0.16
C GLU A 230 12.45 4.22 -0.86
N ILE A 231 11.54 4.82 -0.11
CA ILE A 231 10.74 5.94 -0.62
C ILE A 231 11.54 7.24 -0.47
N PRO A 232 11.68 8.05 -1.54
CA PRO A 232 12.24 9.39 -1.45
C PRO A 232 11.56 10.20 -0.35
N ILE A 233 12.36 11.01 0.37
CA ILE A 233 11.89 11.74 1.56
C ILE A 233 10.67 12.64 1.26
N GLU A 234 10.67 13.24 0.06
CA GLU A 234 9.60 14.11 -0.44
C GLU A 234 8.28 13.38 -0.71
N LEU A 235 8.31 12.05 -0.87
CA LEU A 235 7.12 11.21 -1.12
C LEU A 235 6.74 10.38 0.12
N LYS A 236 7.52 10.46 1.19
CA LYS A 236 7.31 9.60 2.37
C LYS A 236 5.94 9.83 3.01
N LYS A 237 5.52 11.09 3.15
CA LYS A 237 4.21 11.45 3.69
C LYS A 237 3.08 10.88 2.82
N ASP A 238 3.17 11.03 1.49
CA ASP A 238 2.18 10.51 0.55
C ASP A 238 2.10 8.98 0.60
N TRP A 239 3.26 8.31 0.68
CA TRP A 239 3.29 6.85 0.79
C TRP A 239 2.68 6.38 2.12
N GLU A 240 2.95 7.05 3.24
CA GLU A 240 2.36 6.73 4.54
C GLU A 240 0.84 6.93 4.54
N THR A 241 0.33 7.98 3.90
CA THR A 241 -1.11 8.22 3.73
C THR A 241 -1.80 7.09 2.94
N THR A 242 -1.06 6.40 2.04
CA THR A 242 -1.60 5.34 1.19
C THR A 242 -1.31 3.93 1.72
N LYS A 243 -0.73 3.80 2.92
CA LYS A 243 -0.53 2.48 3.55
C LYS A 243 -1.88 1.88 3.91
N ASP A 244 -2.24 0.81 3.24
CA ASP A 244 -3.30 -0.07 3.72
C ASP A 244 -2.73 -0.88 4.89
N GLU A 245 -2.99 -0.46 6.11
CA GLU A 245 -2.72 -1.27 7.29
C GLU A 245 -3.86 -2.27 7.48
N MET A 246 -3.72 -3.43 6.88
CA MET A 246 -4.61 -4.54 7.17
C MET A 246 -4.03 -5.29 8.38
N ASN A 247 -4.76 -5.27 9.48
CA ASN A 247 -4.46 -6.18 10.60
C ASN A 247 -4.91 -7.59 10.21
N TRP A 248 -3.95 -8.40 9.77
CA TRP A 248 -4.20 -9.76 9.30
C TRP A 248 -4.56 -10.75 10.41
N GLU A 249 -4.35 -10.39 11.67
CA GLU A 249 -4.74 -11.21 12.82
C GLU A 249 -6.22 -11.06 13.11
N THR A 250 -6.76 -9.85 13.01
CA THR A 250 -8.19 -9.57 13.28
C THR A 250 -9.02 -9.48 12.01
N GLY A 251 -8.41 -9.32 10.83
CA GLY A 251 -9.11 -9.07 9.58
C GLY A 251 -9.71 -7.67 9.47
N GLU A 252 -9.47 -6.83 10.45
CA GLU A 252 -9.90 -5.45 10.43
C GLU A 252 -8.96 -4.64 9.55
N VAL A 253 -9.53 -3.90 8.61
CA VAL A 253 -8.84 -2.78 7.97
C VAL A 253 -8.75 -1.72 9.05
N ILE A 254 -7.55 -1.46 9.55
CA ILE A 254 -7.33 -0.28 10.38
C ILE A 254 -7.43 0.89 9.40
N ASP A 255 -8.61 1.50 9.33
CA ASP A 255 -8.76 2.81 8.72
C ASP A 255 -7.89 3.74 9.57
N VAL A 256 -6.73 4.09 9.04
CA VAL A 256 -5.95 5.19 9.60
C VAL A 256 -6.81 6.42 9.37
N VAL A 257 -7.61 6.74 10.37
CA VAL A 257 -8.22 8.05 10.46
C VAL A 257 -7.04 9.00 10.60
N VAL A 258 -6.66 9.65 9.51
CA VAL A 258 -5.82 10.83 9.56
C VAL A 258 -6.66 11.86 10.32
N THR A 259 -6.55 11.86 11.63
CA THR A 259 -6.95 12.99 12.44
C THR A 259 -6.01 14.11 12.02
N GLU A 260 -6.42 14.88 11.03
CA GLU A 260 -5.96 16.25 10.91
C GLU A 260 -6.43 16.93 12.19
N THR A 261 -5.56 16.94 13.19
CA THR A 261 -5.62 17.97 14.21
C THR A 261 -5.27 19.26 13.48
N ALA A 262 -6.28 19.85 12.86
CA ALA A 262 -6.29 21.26 12.61
C ALA A 262 -6.29 21.87 14.01
N SER A 263 -5.10 22.19 14.52
CA SER A 263 -4.95 23.10 15.61
C SER A 263 -5.42 24.46 15.09
N ASP A 264 -6.69 24.79 15.35
CA ASP A 264 -7.15 26.17 15.42
C ASP A 264 -6.44 26.87 16.60
N GLU A 265 -5.17 27.08 16.46
CA GLU A 265 -4.43 28.10 17.19
C GLU A 265 -3.99 29.13 16.18
N LEU A 266 -4.89 30.08 15.97
CA LEU A 266 -4.55 31.45 15.58
C LEU A 266 -3.57 31.97 16.61
N ILE A 267 -2.26 31.83 16.33
CA ILE A 267 -1.24 32.55 17.08
C ILE A 267 -1.35 34.02 16.70
N SER A 268 -1.98 34.79 17.58
CA SER A 268 -1.87 36.25 17.58
C SER A 268 -0.42 36.62 17.86
N PHE A 269 0.26 37.13 16.85
CA PHE A 269 1.54 37.81 17.04
C PHE A 269 1.28 39.20 17.67
N ASP A 270 1.39 39.27 18.98
CA ASP A 270 1.67 40.50 19.71
C ASP A 270 2.08 40.11 21.15
N GLU A 271 3.38 39.94 21.36
CA GLU A 271 4.00 40.25 22.64
C GLU A 271 5.53 40.28 22.47
N GLU A 272 6.05 41.44 22.78
CA GLU A 272 7.48 41.76 22.88
C GLU A 272 8.16 40.85 23.91
N VAL A 273 9.21 40.12 23.50
CA VAL A 273 10.06 39.38 24.43
C VAL A 273 11.26 40.24 24.76
N GLU A 274 11.28 40.80 26.01
CA GLU A 274 12.46 41.35 26.64
C GLU A 274 13.54 40.28 26.75
N ALA A 275 14.76 40.65 26.38
CA ALA A 275 15.95 39.80 26.47
C ALA A 275 16.47 39.74 27.89
N GLU A 276 16.50 38.58 28.53
CA GLU A 276 17.29 38.33 29.74
C GLU A 276 18.69 37.79 29.42
N PRO A 277 19.70 38.12 30.23
CA PRO A 277 21.10 37.93 29.88
C PRO A 277 21.60 36.49 30.13
N THR A 278 22.39 36.03 29.20
CA THR A 278 23.13 34.77 29.18
C THR A 278 24.04 34.62 30.40
N GLN A 279 23.78 33.62 31.24
CA GLN A 279 24.75 33.15 32.24
C GLN A 279 25.68 32.10 31.62
N ALA A 280 27.00 32.37 31.76
CA ALA A 280 28.06 31.47 31.38
C ALA A 280 28.05 30.20 32.25
N ILE A 281 28.02 29.02 31.60
CA ILE A 281 28.22 27.73 32.27
C ILE A 281 29.72 27.38 32.18
N ALA A 282 30.30 27.15 33.35
CA ALA A 282 31.69 26.77 33.53
C ALA A 282 31.98 25.36 32.99
N GLU A 283 33.17 25.21 32.44
CA GLU A 283 33.78 23.93 32.11
C GLU A 283 34.06 23.14 33.39
N GLU A 284 33.47 21.92 33.52
CA GLU A 284 34.03 20.91 34.43
C GLU A 284 33.67 19.48 33.96
N ASP A 285 34.74 18.67 33.88
CA ASP A 285 34.81 17.22 33.98
C ASP A 285 34.40 16.32 32.81
N ILE A 286 35.40 16.05 31.97
CA ILE A 286 35.47 14.87 31.11
C ILE A 286 36.00 13.70 31.94
N PRO A 287 35.30 12.57 32.12
CA PRO A 287 35.85 11.37 32.75
C PRO A 287 36.79 10.60 31.80
N VAL A 288 38.00 10.37 32.29
CA VAL A 288 39.09 9.62 31.68
C VAL A 288 38.71 8.16 31.43
N ALA A 289 39.01 7.65 30.23
CA ALA A 289 38.80 6.29 29.82
C ALA A 289 39.54 5.27 30.68
N ASN A 290 38.86 4.20 31.10
CA ASN A 290 39.39 3.09 31.87
C ASN A 290 40.17 2.11 30.94
N PRO A 291 41.48 1.80 31.20
CA PRO A 291 42.32 1.03 30.29
C PRO A 291 42.27 -0.51 30.46
N ASN A 292 41.21 -1.10 31.02
CA ASN A 292 41.15 -2.55 31.27
C ASN A 292 39.97 -3.26 30.56
N TYR A 293 39.96 -3.28 29.22
CA TYR A 293 39.15 -4.20 28.50
C TYR A 293 39.99 -5.36 27.93
N LYS A 294 40.01 -6.50 28.67
CA LYS A 294 40.60 -7.77 28.19
C LYS A 294 39.74 -8.34 27.08
N LYS A 295 40.31 -8.48 25.89
CA LYS A 295 39.78 -9.28 24.78
C LYS A 295 39.61 -10.75 25.22
N ARG A 296 38.42 -11.29 25.05
CA ARG A 296 38.23 -12.77 25.07
C ARG A 296 38.45 -13.30 23.65
N PRO A 297 39.16 -14.38 23.49
CA PRO A 297 39.32 -15.08 22.21
C PRO A 297 38.12 -15.98 21.93
N PHE A 298 37.74 -16.03 20.67
CA PHE A 298 36.84 -16.96 19.93
C PHE A 298 35.46 -17.24 20.45
#